data_59045ad8386816bd66c0a1c1b5dcd5a4
#
_entry.id   59045ad8386816bd66c0a1c1b5dcd5a4
#
_cell.length_a   1.000
_cell.length_b   1.000
_cell.length_c   1.000
_cell.angle_alpha   90.00
_cell.angle_beta   90.00
_cell.angle_gamma   90.00
#
_symmetry.space_group_name_H-M   'P 1'
#
loop_
_entity.id
_entity.type
_entity.pdbx_description
1 polymer ?
#
loop_
_entity_poly.entity_id
_entity_poly.type
_entity_poly.pdbx_seq_one_letter_code
_entity_poly.pdbx_strand_id
1 'polypeptide(L)'
;MCWFNSCNSDSVTSDNDVTFSSVDCLNFIDAYITPHTDENGRYESTKEELKNKDKVGIMLSNCSCIEIVDNEYRIITSEVKAHNIKEAYVLRGFYQDGKYYEEKLEESTEFKSLEKLLSKN
;
A
#
# COMPACT_ATOMS: atom_id res chain seq x y z
N MET A 1 3.48 -9.41 -2.36
CA MET A 1 2.81 -8.86 -1.16
C MET A 1 2.97 -9.74 0.08
N CYS A 2 3.12 -11.04 -0.07
CA CYS A 2 3.23 -11.96 1.08
C CYS A 2 4.46 -11.73 1.97
N TRP A 3 5.43 -10.94 1.51
CA TRP A 3 6.61 -10.59 2.30
C TRP A 3 6.31 -9.56 3.40
N PHE A 4 5.22 -8.84 3.29
CA PHE A 4 4.82 -7.81 4.25
C PHE A 4 4.20 -8.43 5.50
N ASN A 5 3.93 -7.59 6.51
CA ASN A 5 3.25 -8.03 7.73
C ASN A 5 1.84 -8.52 7.43
N SER A 6 1.10 -7.73 6.67
CA SER A 6 -0.27 -8.05 6.28
C SER A 6 -0.62 -7.27 5.01
N CYS A 7 -1.67 -7.70 4.35
CA CYS A 7 -2.12 -7.04 3.13
C CYS A 7 -3.64 -6.90 3.09
N ASN A 8 -4.10 -5.94 2.27
CA ASN A 8 -5.51 -5.79 1.97
C ASN A 8 -5.86 -6.73 0.83
N SER A 9 -6.83 -7.58 1.06
CA SER A 9 -7.27 -8.59 0.10
C SER A 9 -8.73 -8.38 -0.25
N ASP A 10 -9.10 -8.73 -1.47
CA ASP A 10 -10.48 -8.69 -1.91
C ASP A 10 -11.04 -10.11 -2.04
N SER A 11 -12.36 -10.20 -1.86
CA SER A 11 -13.09 -11.44 -2.12
C SER A 11 -14.46 -11.10 -2.69
N VAL A 12 -15.00 -12.04 -3.48
CA VAL A 12 -16.32 -11.86 -4.08
C VAL A 12 -17.30 -12.75 -3.32
N THR A 13 -18.37 -12.15 -2.83
CA THR A 13 -19.43 -12.88 -2.12
C THR A 13 -20.32 -13.64 -3.11
N SER A 14 -21.21 -14.48 -2.58
CA SER A 14 -22.17 -15.21 -3.41
C SER A 14 -23.12 -14.30 -4.21
N ASP A 15 -23.26 -13.03 -3.78
CA ASP A 15 -24.08 -12.03 -4.47
C ASP A 15 -23.24 -11.16 -5.43
N ASN A 16 -22.00 -11.58 -5.72
CA ASN A 16 -21.04 -10.87 -6.56
C ASN A 16 -20.61 -9.49 -6.00
N ASP A 17 -20.82 -9.26 -4.71
CA ASP A 17 -20.30 -8.07 -4.05
C ASP A 17 -18.83 -8.27 -3.69
N VAL A 18 -18.03 -7.23 -3.90
CA VAL A 18 -16.61 -7.24 -3.53
C VAL A 18 -16.46 -6.74 -2.10
N THR A 19 -15.77 -7.52 -1.28
CA THR A 19 -15.46 -7.13 0.09
C THR A 19 -13.95 -7.10 0.27
N PHE A 20 -13.48 -6.23 1.15
CA PHE A 20 -12.07 -6.10 1.47
C PHE A 20 -11.80 -6.53 2.89
N SER A 21 -10.71 -7.24 3.09
CA SER A 21 -10.29 -7.72 4.41
C SER A 21 -8.77 -7.77 4.49
N SER A 22 -8.26 -7.83 5.72
CA SER A 22 -6.83 -7.99 5.94
C SER A 22 -6.46 -9.46 6.03
N VAL A 23 -5.31 -9.78 5.44
CA VAL A 23 -4.72 -11.13 5.51
C VAL A 23 -3.33 -11.00 6.13
N ASP A 24 -3.06 -11.83 7.13
CA ASP A 24 -1.73 -11.89 7.74
C ASP A 24 -0.77 -12.59 6.78
N CYS A 25 0.43 -12.05 6.68
CA CYS A 25 1.45 -12.51 5.75
C CYS A 25 2.72 -12.91 6.51
N LEU A 26 3.86 -12.99 5.81
CA LEU A 26 5.09 -13.56 6.38
C LEU A 26 5.88 -12.61 7.28
N ASN A 27 5.58 -11.32 7.22
CA ASN A 27 6.20 -10.30 8.06
C ASN A 27 7.72 -10.17 7.91
N PHE A 28 8.25 -10.33 6.71
CA PHE A 28 9.64 -9.98 6.43
C PHE A 28 9.82 -8.46 6.31
N ILE A 29 8.75 -7.77 5.94
CA ILE A 29 8.72 -6.31 5.86
C ILE A 29 7.58 -5.84 6.76
N ASP A 30 7.92 -5.06 7.78
CA ASP A 30 6.98 -4.67 8.83
C ASP A 30 6.09 -3.50 8.42
N ALA A 31 5.25 -3.72 7.44
CA ALA A 31 4.29 -2.74 6.94
C ALA A 31 3.04 -3.44 6.42
N TYR A 32 1.96 -2.68 6.30
CA TYR A 32 0.71 -3.11 5.68
C TYR A 32 0.76 -2.71 4.21
N ILE A 33 0.39 -3.61 3.31
CA ILE A 33 0.42 -3.31 1.88
C ILE A 33 -0.96 -3.46 1.25
N THR A 34 -1.31 -2.54 0.35
CA THR A 34 -2.56 -2.55 -0.39
C THR A 34 -2.26 -2.47 -1.89
N PRO A 35 -2.60 -3.50 -2.68
CA PRO A 35 -2.54 -3.40 -4.14
C PRO A 35 -3.83 -2.77 -4.66
N HIS A 36 -3.83 -2.32 -5.92
CA HIS A 36 -5.02 -1.80 -6.59
C HIS A 36 -5.79 -0.76 -5.76
N THR A 37 -5.07 0.18 -5.15
CA THR A 37 -5.66 1.19 -4.26
C THR A 37 -6.70 2.06 -4.97
N ASP A 38 -6.59 2.19 -6.29
CA ASP A 38 -7.54 2.92 -7.13
C ASP A 38 -8.87 2.19 -7.34
N GLU A 39 -8.98 0.94 -6.87
CA GLU A 39 -10.24 0.20 -6.89
C GLU A 39 -11.22 0.81 -5.89
N ASN A 40 -12.49 0.96 -6.30
CA ASN A 40 -13.50 1.62 -5.49
C ASN A 40 -13.66 0.98 -4.10
N GLY A 41 -13.49 1.78 -3.05
CA GLY A 41 -13.63 1.34 -1.66
C GLY A 41 -12.36 0.77 -1.03
N ARG A 42 -11.33 0.49 -1.81
CA ARG A 42 -10.12 -0.14 -1.28
C ARG A 42 -9.25 0.80 -0.46
N TYR A 43 -9.17 2.05 -0.87
CA TYR A 43 -8.45 3.08 -0.12
C TYR A 43 -9.08 3.29 1.26
N GLU A 44 -10.40 3.39 1.32
CA GLU A 44 -11.15 3.58 2.56
C GLU A 44 -11.00 2.37 3.49
N SER A 45 -11.06 1.16 2.92
CA SER A 45 -10.83 -0.07 3.67
C SER A 45 -9.44 -0.10 4.29
N THR A 46 -8.43 0.31 3.53
CA THR A 46 -7.05 0.38 4.02
C THR A 46 -6.92 1.34 5.19
N LYS A 47 -7.52 2.51 5.09
CA LYS A 47 -7.49 3.50 6.18
C LYS A 47 -8.13 2.95 7.45
N GLU A 48 -9.25 2.23 7.33
CA GLU A 48 -9.90 1.60 8.48
C GLU A 48 -8.98 0.56 9.13
N GLU A 49 -8.32 -0.26 8.32
CA GLU A 49 -7.39 -1.27 8.83
C GLU A 49 -6.18 -0.63 9.53
N LEU A 50 -5.67 0.48 9.01
CA LEU A 50 -4.54 1.19 9.61
C LEU A 50 -4.87 1.83 10.96
N LYS A 51 -6.15 2.10 11.23
CA LYS A 51 -6.57 2.57 12.57
C LYS A 51 -6.32 1.51 13.63
N ASN A 52 -6.50 0.24 13.27
CA ASN A 52 -6.41 -0.88 14.20
C ASN A 52 -5.04 -1.54 14.19
N LYS A 53 -4.20 -1.22 13.22
CA LYS A 53 -2.86 -1.76 13.10
C LYS A 53 -1.84 -0.65 13.29
N ASP A 54 -0.94 -0.82 14.21
CA ASP A 54 0.12 0.15 14.46
C ASP A 54 1.25 -0.04 13.43
N LYS A 55 0.91 0.19 12.16
CA LYS A 55 1.80 -0.04 11.02
C LYS A 55 1.74 1.11 10.04
N VAL A 56 2.82 1.28 9.29
CA VAL A 56 2.80 2.11 8.09
C VAL A 56 2.13 1.31 6.98
N GLY A 57 1.26 1.95 6.23
CA GLY A 57 0.61 1.37 5.05
C GLY A 57 1.27 1.85 3.77
N ILE A 58 1.52 0.94 2.86
CA ILE A 58 2.01 1.23 1.50
C ILE A 58 0.87 0.88 0.55
N MET A 59 0.39 1.88 -0.18
CA MET A 59 -0.78 1.74 -1.04
C MET A 59 -0.38 1.94 -2.49
N LEU A 60 -0.52 0.88 -3.27
CA LEU A 60 -0.10 0.85 -4.68
C LEU A 60 -1.32 0.95 -5.59
N SER A 61 -1.31 1.91 -6.52
CA SER A 61 -2.32 1.95 -7.59
C SER A 61 -2.00 0.91 -8.65
N ASN A 62 -2.91 0.72 -9.61
CA ASN A 62 -2.58 0.00 -10.83
C ASN A 62 -1.38 0.66 -11.52
N CYS A 63 -0.58 -0.12 -12.21
CA CYS A 63 0.59 0.34 -12.96
C CYS A 63 1.70 0.94 -12.08
N SER A 64 1.74 0.60 -10.80
CA SER A 64 2.81 1.00 -9.90
C SER A 64 3.38 -0.22 -9.18
N CYS A 65 4.62 -0.10 -8.75
CA CYS A 65 5.22 -1.12 -7.90
C CYS A 65 6.28 -0.52 -6.98
N ILE A 66 6.57 -1.25 -5.92
CA ILE A 66 7.70 -0.95 -5.05
C ILE A 66 8.72 -2.06 -5.22
N GLU A 67 9.94 -1.70 -5.53
CA GLU A 67 11.07 -2.62 -5.62
C GLU A 67 11.90 -2.50 -4.34
N ILE A 68 12.10 -3.61 -3.69
CA ILE A 68 12.85 -3.66 -2.43
C ILE A 68 14.06 -4.57 -2.63
N VAL A 69 15.25 -4.05 -2.39
CA VAL A 69 16.51 -4.78 -2.47
C VAL A 69 17.28 -4.50 -1.18
N ASP A 70 17.55 -5.55 -0.42
CA ASP A 70 18.19 -5.44 0.89
C ASP A 70 17.39 -4.49 1.79
N ASN A 71 18.00 -3.41 2.26
CA ASN A 71 17.35 -2.43 3.14
C ASN A 71 17.00 -1.14 2.41
N GLU A 72 16.81 -1.23 1.09
CA GLU A 72 16.50 -0.07 0.27
C GLU A 72 15.28 -0.34 -0.62
N TYR A 73 14.62 0.73 -1.07
CA TYR A 73 13.46 0.64 -1.95
C TYR A 73 13.48 1.73 -3.00
N ARG A 74 12.76 1.50 -4.06
CA ARG A 74 12.40 2.55 -5.03
C ARG A 74 11.01 2.30 -5.58
N ILE A 75 10.38 3.36 -6.10
CA ILE A 75 9.06 3.30 -6.71
C ILE A 75 9.22 3.31 -8.22
N ILE A 76 8.46 2.44 -8.88
CA ILE A 76 8.44 2.35 -10.33
C ILE A 76 6.99 2.48 -10.78
N THR A 77 6.73 3.32 -11.78
CA THR A 77 5.41 3.46 -12.38
C THR A 77 5.51 3.25 -13.90
N SER A 78 4.40 2.85 -14.50
CA SER A 78 4.30 2.71 -15.94
C SER A 78 3.13 3.54 -16.47
N GLU A 79 3.04 3.68 -17.80
CA GLU A 79 1.94 4.41 -18.41
C GLU A 79 0.59 3.76 -18.10
N VAL A 80 -0.39 4.60 -17.78
CA VAL A 80 -1.74 4.16 -17.45
C VAL A 80 -2.64 4.32 -18.67
N LYS A 81 -2.72 3.27 -19.50
CA LYS A 81 -3.55 3.31 -20.71
C LYS A 81 -4.86 2.53 -20.59
N ALA A 82 -4.94 1.59 -19.68
CA ALA A 82 -6.03 0.62 -19.63
C ALA A 82 -6.91 0.72 -18.38
N HIS A 83 -6.64 1.64 -17.47
CA HIS A 83 -7.38 1.80 -16.23
C HIS A 83 -7.81 3.26 -16.10
N ASN A 84 -9.00 3.51 -15.59
CA ASN A 84 -9.57 4.85 -15.49
C ASN A 84 -8.91 5.72 -14.41
N ILE A 85 -7.59 5.70 -14.34
CA ILE A 85 -6.81 6.56 -13.44
C ILE A 85 -5.92 7.49 -14.26
N LYS A 86 -5.72 8.70 -13.76
CA LYS A 86 -4.95 9.72 -14.47
C LYS A 86 -3.45 9.47 -14.42
N GLU A 87 -2.96 8.91 -13.31
CA GLU A 87 -1.56 8.57 -13.15
C GLU A 87 -1.41 7.45 -12.13
N ALA A 88 -0.34 6.66 -12.28
CA ALA A 88 0.03 5.66 -11.28
C ALA A 88 0.64 6.35 -10.07
N TYR A 89 0.39 5.82 -8.89
CA TYR A 89 0.87 6.40 -7.65
C TYR A 89 1.15 5.34 -6.60
N VAL A 90 1.98 5.70 -5.63
CA VAL A 90 2.19 4.93 -4.42
C VAL A 90 2.06 5.90 -3.24
N LEU A 91 1.22 5.55 -2.28
CA LEU A 91 1.01 6.35 -1.08
C LEU A 91 1.60 5.63 0.13
N ARG A 92 2.12 6.42 1.06
CA ARG A 92 2.54 5.97 2.37
C ARG A 92 1.63 6.65 3.39
N GLY A 93 0.95 5.87 4.21
CA GLY A 93 0.02 6.43 5.19
C GLY A 93 0.11 5.71 6.53
N PHE A 94 -0.24 6.42 7.61
CA PHE A 94 -0.25 5.84 8.94
C PHE A 94 -1.04 6.73 9.90
N TYR A 95 -1.51 6.13 10.99
CA TYR A 95 -2.11 6.87 12.10
C TYR A 95 -1.08 7.04 13.21
N GLN A 96 -1.05 8.24 13.77
CA GLN A 96 -0.23 8.54 14.94
C GLN A 96 -1.01 9.49 15.84
N ASP A 97 -1.18 9.12 17.10
CA ASP A 97 -1.95 9.89 18.08
C ASP A 97 -3.37 10.22 17.61
N GLY A 98 -3.99 9.25 16.92
CA GLY A 98 -5.35 9.39 16.42
C GLY A 98 -5.50 10.20 15.14
N LYS A 99 -4.39 10.70 14.59
CA LYS A 99 -4.41 11.50 13.36
C LYS A 99 -3.78 10.74 12.20
N TYR A 100 -4.41 10.84 11.02
CA TYR A 100 -3.91 10.19 9.81
C TYR A 100 -2.93 11.10 9.07
N TYR A 101 -1.81 10.52 8.67
CA TYR A 101 -0.78 11.16 7.86
C TYR A 101 -0.58 10.38 6.57
N GLU A 102 -0.37 11.08 5.48
CA GLU A 102 -0.19 10.46 4.18
C GLU A 102 0.75 11.28 3.32
N GLU A 103 1.56 10.59 2.53
CA GLU A 103 2.42 11.23 1.52
C GLU A 103 2.49 10.37 0.28
N LYS A 104 2.66 11.02 -0.88
CA LYS A 104 2.90 10.35 -2.14
C LYS A 104 4.40 10.06 -2.26
N LEU A 105 4.74 8.82 -2.57
CA LEU A 105 6.12 8.42 -2.80
C LEU A 105 6.48 8.66 -4.26
N GLU A 106 7.57 9.39 -4.50
CA GLU A 106 7.97 9.72 -5.85
C GLU A 106 8.74 8.59 -6.52
N GLU A 107 8.49 8.42 -7.83
CA GLU A 107 9.27 7.50 -8.64
C GLU A 107 10.73 7.95 -8.67
N SER A 108 11.64 6.99 -8.59
CA SER A 108 13.08 7.28 -8.61
C SER A 108 13.87 6.10 -9.14
N THR A 109 14.96 6.42 -9.85
CA THR A 109 15.95 5.42 -10.22
C THR A 109 16.90 5.13 -9.07
N GLU A 110 16.97 6.04 -8.09
CA GLU A 110 17.80 5.87 -6.90
C GLU A 110 17.03 5.15 -5.80
N PHE A 111 17.70 4.26 -5.10
CA PHE A 111 17.15 3.57 -3.95
C PHE A 111 17.22 4.45 -2.71
N LYS A 112 16.20 4.33 -1.86
CA LYS A 112 16.08 5.08 -0.60
C LYS A 112 16.00 4.10 0.56
N SER A 113 16.19 4.60 1.78
CA SER A 113 16.18 3.78 2.98
C SER A 113 14.82 3.17 3.26
N LEU A 114 14.75 1.84 3.32
CA LEU A 114 13.55 1.12 3.70
C LEU A 114 13.18 1.38 5.17
N GLU A 115 14.18 1.48 6.04
CA GLU A 115 13.96 1.75 7.45
C GLU A 115 13.20 3.07 7.66
N LYS A 116 13.57 4.12 6.91
CA LYS A 116 12.87 5.40 6.98
C LYS A 116 11.44 5.30 6.44
N LEU A 117 11.23 4.50 5.40
CA LEU A 117 9.90 4.28 4.84
C LEU A 117 8.96 3.66 5.86
N LEU A 118 9.45 2.71 6.64
CA LEU A 118 8.65 1.95 7.60
C LEU A 118 8.46 2.67 8.94
N SER A 119 9.15 3.77 9.16
CA SER A 119 9.06 4.56 10.38
C SER A 119 7.92 5.57 10.29
N LYS A 120 7.25 5.83 11.41
CA LYS A 120 6.19 6.85 11.50
C LYS A 120 6.72 8.27 11.71
N ASN A 121 8.00 8.45 11.54
CA ASN A 121 8.63 9.79 11.69
C ASN A 121 8.61 10.56 10.38
#